data_25a701b71be32cf67cc78ada66e9e7c2
#
_entry.id   25a701b71be32cf67cc78ada66e9e7c2
#
_cell.length_a   1.000
_cell.length_b   1.000
_cell.length_c   1.000
_cell.angle_alpha   90.00
_cell.angle_beta   90.00
_cell.angle_gamma   90.00
#
_symmetry.space_group_name_H-M   'P 1'
#
loop_
_entity.id
_entity.type
_entity.pdbx_description
1 polymer ?
#
loop_
_entity_poly.entity_id
_entity_poly.type
_entity_poly.pdbx_seq_one_letter_code
_entity_poly.pdbx_strand_id
1 'polypeptide(L)'
;MDDSSTAISQQAISAALSGNWQEAVDLNEQLINHDPKNVDAHNRLGRAHFELGNLTKSKKSFENTLIIDPYNQIAGKFIKRIEIFRKKGRGSKINPQFSSINSDLFIEEPGKTKLIGLLKVAEPQKLSLLSPGTTVLLVQKNRGISVTNSNGDYLGVLPDDLSSHLLRLIKGGNKYQACIKNIKDKTLSILIREIFCSAKFKNQPSFLDHLSANQTYSSNNIIIQNDNEEDIIFSEDEESS
;
A
#
# COMPACT_ATOMS: atom_id res chain seq x y z
N MET A 1 1.56 21.37 24.49
CA MET A 1 0.44 21.10 23.54
C MET A 1 -0.77 20.82 24.41
N ASP A 2 -1.83 21.59 24.19
CA ASP A 2 -3.01 21.46 25.05
C ASP A 2 -3.70 20.14 24.78
N ASP A 3 -4.10 19.43 25.83
CA ASP A 3 -4.77 18.11 25.75
C ASP A 3 -6.02 18.17 24.84
N SER A 4 -6.69 19.32 24.78
CA SER A 4 -7.83 19.56 23.89
C SER A 4 -7.45 19.51 22.40
N SER A 5 -6.33 20.10 22.00
CA SER A 5 -5.85 20.07 20.61
C SER A 5 -5.48 18.68 20.15
N THR A 6 -4.88 17.88 21.05
CA THR A 6 -4.54 16.49 20.79
C THR A 6 -5.80 15.63 20.59
N ALA A 7 -6.82 15.81 21.42
CA ALA A 7 -8.10 15.12 21.31
C ALA A 7 -8.80 15.44 19.97
N ILE A 8 -8.89 16.72 19.58
CA ILE A 8 -9.47 17.14 18.29
C ILE A 8 -8.68 16.55 17.12
N SER A 9 -7.35 16.50 17.22
CA SER A 9 -6.51 15.90 16.18
C SER A 9 -6.81 14.42 15.99
N GLN A 10 -6.97 13.66 17.07
CA GLN A 10 -7.35 12.25 17.03
C GLN A 10 -8.75 12.03 16.44
N GLN A 11 -9.72 12.89 16.82
CA GLN A 11 -11.06 12.86 16.24
C GLN A 11 -11.03 13.13 14.74
N ALA A 12 -10.27 14.12 14.27
CA ALA A 12 -10.12 14.42 12.85
C ALA A 12 -9.52 13.24 12.05
N ILE A 13 -8.56 12.53 12.63
CA ILE A 13 -7.98 11.30 12.04
C ILE A 13 -9.03 10.21 11.99
N SER A 14 -9.77 9.97 13.08
CA SER A 14 -10.82 8.96 13.16
C SER A 14 -11.95 9.22 12.14
N ALA A 15 -12.40 10.47 12.01
CA ALA A 15 -13.39 10.89 11.03
C ALA A 15 -12.90 10.60 9.59
N ALA A 16 -11.63 10.91 9.28
CA ALA A 16 -11.04 10.63 7.98
C ALA A 16 -10.93 9.12 7.69
N LEU A 17 -10.57 8.31 8.68
CA LEU A 17 -10.51 6.84 8.55
C LEU A 17 -11.88 6.22 8.34
N SER A 18 -12.94 6.80 8.94
CA SER A 18 -14.33 6.37 8.77
C SER A 18 -14.95 6.87 7.44
N GLY A 19 -14.23 7.71 6.69
CA GLY A 19 -14.76 8.32 5.45
C GLY A 19 -15.67 9.54 5.69
N ASN A 20 -15.79 10.02 6.93
CA ASN A 20 -16.57 11.22 7.29
C ASN A 20 -15.78 12.48 6.94
N TRP A 21 -15.61 12.73 5.64
CA TRP A 21 -14.74 13.79 5.16
C TRP A 21 -15.19 15.20 5.54
N GLN A 22 -16.51 15.43 5.66
CA GLN A 22 -17.02 16.72 6.11
C GLN A 22 -16.66 17.01 7.57
N GLU A 23 -16.85 16.05 8.45
CA GLU A 23 -16.45 16.14 9.85
C GLU A 23 -14.92 16.32 9.99
N ALA A 24 -14.14 15.61 9.15
CA ALA A 24 -12.70 15.81 9.10
C ALA A 24 -12.32 17.23 8.66
N VAL A 25 -13.07 17.87 7.76
CA VAL A 25 -12.87 19.29 7.40
C VAL A 25 -13.09 20.17 8.61
N ASP A 26 -14.26 20.04 9.26
CA ASP A 26 -14.66 20.92 10.37
C ASP A 26 -13.67 20.86 11.55
N LEU A 27 -13.22 19.65 11.89
CA LEU A 27 -12.24 19.43 12.97
C LEU A 27 -10.85 19.97 12.62
N ASN A 28 -10.39 19.81 11.37
CA ASN A 28 -9.09 20.38 10.98
C ASN A 28 -9.14 21.92 10.84
N GLU A 29 -10.28 22.50 10.46
CA GLU A 29 -10.46 23.97 10.50
C GLU A 29 -10.38 24.50 11.93
N GLN A 30 -10.97 23.81 12.91
CA GLN A 30 -10.82 24.15 14.33
C GLN A 30 -9.36 24.13 14.77
N LEU A 31 -8.60 23.09 14.40
CA LEU A 31 -7.17 22.99 14.71
C LEU A 31 -6.36 24.15 14.09
N ILE A 32 -6.66 24.53 12.86
CA ILE A 32 -5.98 25.62 12.16
C ILE A 32 -6.34 26.98 12.77
N ASN A 33 -7.58 27.16 13.24
CA ASN A 33 -7.98 28.38 13.95
C ASN A 33 -7.23 28.52 15.27
N HIS A 34 -6.93 27.43 15.96
CA HIS A 34 -6.15 27.43 17.18
C HIS A 34 -4.65 27.60 16.89
N ASP A 35 -4.11 26.88 15.92
CA ASP A 35 -2.73 26.96 15.47
C ASP A 35 -2.65 27.09 13.94
N PRO A 36 -2.57 28.32 13.41
CA PRO A 36 -2.48 28.57 11.97
C PRO A 36 -1.24 28.00 11.28
N LYS A 37 -0.21 27.61 12.04
CA LYS A 37 1.02 27.02 11.52
C LYS A 37 1.04 25.49 11.60
N ASN A 38 -0.06 24.86 11.96
CA ASN A 38 -0.16 23.41 12.07
C ASN A 38 -0.15 22.74 10.68
N VAL A 39 1.04 22.31 10.27
CA VAL A 39 1.30 21.64 8.97
C VAL A 39 0.42 20.42 8.78
N ASP A 40 0.27 19.60 9.82
CA ASP A 40 -0.51 18.37 9.76
C ASP A 40 -2.01 18.63 9.58
N ALA A 41 -2.54 19.65 10.26
CA ALA A 41 -3.93 20.04 10.11
C ALA A 41 -4.22 20.56 8.68
N HIS A 42 -3.33 21.38 8.11
CA HIS A 42 -3.44 21.83 6.73
C HIS A 42 -3.36 20.68 5.73
N ASN A 43 -2.47 19.70 5.93
CA ASN A 43 -2.37 18.50 5.09
C ASN A 43 -3.65 17.64 5.17
N ARG A 44 -4.19 17.41 6.39
CA ARG A 44 -5.44 16.66 6.58
C ARG A 44 -6.63 17.40 5.97
N LEU A 45 -6.71 18.72 6.14
CA LEU A 45 -7.75 19.56 5.52
C LEU A 45 -7.68 19.48 3.99
N GLY A 46 -6.48 19.61 3.42
CA GLY A 46 -6.26 19.45 1.98
C GLY A 46 -6.71 18.10 1.47
N ARG A 47 -6.42 17.03 2.20
CA ARG A 47 -6.86 15.68 1.88
C ARG A 47 -8.37 15.52 1.96
N ALA A 48 -9.01 16.00 3.03
CA ALA A 48 -10.46 15.93 3.21
C ALA A 48 -11.20 16.66 2.06
N HIS A 49 -10.76 17.86 1.69
CA HIS A 49 -11.31 18.58 0.55
C HIS A 49 -11.08 17.85 -0.79
N PHE A 50 -9.94 17.15 -0.94
CA PHE A 50 -9.68 16.34 -2.14
C PHE A 50 -10.68 15.20 -2.28
N GLU A 51 -10.97 14.48 -1.21
CA GLU A 51 -11.91 13.36 -1.19
C GLU A 51 -13.37 13.82 -1.39
N LEU A 52 -13.73 15.02 -0.92
CA LEU A 52 -15.01 15.68 -1.21
C LEU A 52 -15.12 16.22 -2.64
N GLY A 53 -14.06 16.12 -3.47
CA GLY A 53 -14.02 16.66 -4.82
C GLY A 53 -13.81 18.18 -4.89
N ASN A 54 -13.59 18.86 -3.76
CA ASN A 54 -13.37 20.31 -3.67
C ASN A 54 -11.93 20.68 -4.04
N LEU A 55 -11.52 20.43 -5.28
CA LEU A 55 -10.13 20.57 -5.75
C LEU A 55 -9.53 21.95 -5.53
N THR A 56 -10.35 23.02 -5.57
CA THR A 56 -9.87 24.38 -5.36
C THR A 56 -9.50 24.63 -3.91
N LYS A 57 -10.36 24.21 -2.97
CA LYS A 57 -10.08 24.31 -1.54
C LYS A 57 -8.94 23.40 -1.13
N SER A 58 -8.90 22.16 -1.66
CA SER A 58 -7.82 21.22 -1.47
C SER A 58 -6.47 21.83 -1.88
N LYS A 59 -6.38 22.40 -3.09
CA LYS A 59 -5.15 23.04 -3.56
C LYS A 59 -4.70 24.15 -2.63
N LYS A 60 -5.63 25.04 -2.20
CA LYS A 60 -5.32 26.14 -1.28
C LYS A 60 -4.76 25.63 0.06
N SER A 61 -5.34 24.57 0.62
CA SER A 61 -4.84 23.99 1.89
C SER A 61 -3.42 23.45 1.73
N PHE A 62 -3.11 22.73 0.64
CA PHE A 62 -1.76 22.26 0.39
C PHE A 62 -0.76 23.37 0.04
N GLU A 63 -1.19 24.45 -0.62
CA GLU A 63 -0.37 25.64 -0.84
C GLU A 63 0.00 26.29 0.51
N ASN A 64 -0.96 26.42 1.44
CA ASN A 64 -0.69 26.88 2.79
C ASN A 64 0.32 25.98 3.52
N THR A 65 0.20 24.65 3.35
CA THR A 65 1.21 23.72 3.88
C THR A 65 2.61 24.05 3.35
N LEU A 66 2.76 24.30 2.03
CA LEU A 66 4.06 24.62 1.43
C LEU A 66 4.60 26.00 1.81
N ILE A 67 3.73 26.94 2.20
CA ILE A 67 4.16 28.23 2.76
C ILE A 67 4.81 28.02 4.14
N ILE A 68 4.28 27.11 4.95
CA ILE A 68 4.79 26.82 6.30
C ILE A 68 6.00 25.87 6.23
N ASP A 69 5.90 24.81 5.41
CA ASP A 69 6.92 23.79 5.17
C ASP A 69 7.14 23.60 3.67
N PRO A 70 8.10 24.32 3.06
CA PRO A 70 8.37 24.27 1.61
C PRO A 70 8.80 22.88 1.08
N TYR A 71 9.29 22.01 1.95
CA TYR A 71 9.75 20.67 1.58
C TYR A 71 8.72 19.57 1.84
N ASN A 72 7.49 19.93 2.15
CA ASN A 72 6.44 18.97 2.46
C ASN A 72 6.10 18.09 1.25
N GLN A 73 6.50 16.83 1.33
CA GLN A 73 6.31 15.87 0.24
C GLN A 73 4.84 15.52 -0.01
N ILE A 74 4.00 15.54 1.04
CA ILE A 74 2.57 15.23 0.94
C ILE A 74 1.89 16.31 0.12
N ALA A 75 2.05 17.57 0.51
CA ALA A 75 1.47 18.71 -0.19
C ALA A 75 1.94 18.78 -1.65
N GLY A 76 3.24 18.61 -1.92
CA GLY A 76 3.79 18.61 -3.27
C GLY A 76 3.19 17.51 -4.17
N LYS A 77 3.02 16.29 -3.64
CA LYS A 77 2.38 15.19 -4.37
C LYS A 77 0.91 15.47 -4.68
N PHE A 78 0.15 15.99 -3.71
CA PHE A 78 -1.26 16.29 -3.91
C PHE A 78 -1.50 17.46 -4.88
N ILE A 79 -0.69 18.50 -4.85
CA ILE A 79 -0.79 19.60 -5.83
C ILE A 79 -0.59 19.09 -7.25
N LYS A 80 0.45 18.29 -7.50
CA LYS A 80 0.67 17.64 -8.80
C LYS A 80 -0.53 16.80 -9.24
N ARG A 81 -1.09 16.03 -8.29
CA ARG A 81 -2.28 15.19 -8.53
C ARG A 81 -3.50 16.04 -8.92
N ILE A 82 -3.76 17.13 -8.21
CA ILE A 82 -4.87 18.06 -8.50
C ILE A 82 -4.71 18.68 -9.88
N GLU A 83 -3.50 19.04 -10.28
CA GLU A 83 -3.24 19.61 -11.63
C GLU A 83 -3.53 18.61 -12.75
N ILE A 84 -3.18 17.34 -12.56
CA ILE A 84 -3.52 16.27 -13.51
C ILE A 84 -5.03 16.09 -13.62
N PHE A 85 -5.76 16.09 -12.49
CA PHE A 85 -7.23 16.03 -12.50
C PHE A 85 -7.85 17.21 -13.25
N ARG A 86 -7.35 18.43 -13.04
CA ARG A 86 -7.84 19.63 -13.75
C ARG A 86 -7.60 19.56 -15.26
N LYS A 87 -6.45 19.02 -15.70
CA LYS A 87 -6.13 18.86 -17.13
C LYS A 87 -7.02 17.84 -17.84
N LYS A 88 -7.46 16.78 -17.15
CA LYS A 88 -8.36 15.74 -17.70
C LYS A 88 -9.80 16.23 -17.95
N GLY A 89 -10.15 17.43 -17.51
CA GLY A 89 -11.44 18.06 -17.77
C GLY A 89 -12.54 17.68 -16.76
N ARG A 90 -13.57 18.53 -16.66
CA ARG A 90 -14.71 18.43 -15.74
C ARG A 90 -15.63 17.21 -15.88
N GLY A 91 -15.35 16.31 -16.83
CA GLY A 91 -16.18 15.13 -17.12
C GLY A 91 -15.81 13.87 -16.32
N SER A 92 -14.64 13.82 -15.73
CA SER A 92 -14.31 12.71 -14.83
C SER A 92 -14.89 13.04 -13.45
N LYS A 93 -16.10 12.54 -13.16
CA LYS A 93 -16.56 12.47 -11.78
C LYS A 93 -15.45 11.78 -11.02
N ILE A 94 -14.81 12.52 -10.11
CA ILE A 94 -14.05 11.90 -9.03
C ILE A 94 -15.13 11.13 -8.29
N ASN A 95 -15.30 9.86 -8.63
CA ASN A 95 -15.90 8.94 -7.71
C ASN A 95 -14.78 8.64 -6.71
N PRO A 96 -14.75 9.27 -5.55
CA PRO A 96 -13.96 8.78 -4.46
C PRO A 96 -14.63 7.50 -4.01
N GLN A 97 -14.37 6.41 -4.73
CA GLN A 97 -14.62 5.08 -4.20
C GLN A 97 -13.55 4.80 -3.13
N PHE A 98 -13.48 5.69 -2.17
CA PHE A 98 -13.09 5.30 -0.84
C PHE A 98 -14.29 4.60 -0.20
N SER A 99 -14.57 3.40 -0.62
CA SER A 99 -15.03 2.38 0.32
C SER A 99 -14.10 2.53 1.52
N SER A 100 -14.67 2.73 2.71
CA SER A 100 -13.94 2.63 3.97
C SER A 100 -12.81 1.63 3.76
N ILE A 101 -11.54 2.06 3.96
CA ILE A 101 -10.41 1.15 3.77
C ILE A 101 -10.61 0.09 4.83
N ASN A 102 -11.22 -1.01 4.43
CA ASN A 102 -11.30 -2.18 5.27
C ASN A 102 -9.87 -2.61 5.52
N SER A 103 -9.37 -2.43 6.73
CA SER A 103 -8.04 -2.87 7.14
C SER A 103 -7.80 -4.33 6.75
N ASP A 104 -8.87 -5.13 6.71
CA ASP A 104 -8.88 -6.52 6.29
C ASP A 104 -8.42 -6.74 4.84
N LEU A 105 -8.52 -5.72 3.96
CA LEU A 105 -8.03 -5.81 2.58
C LEU A 105 -6.50 -6.02 2.51
N PHE A 106 -5.77 -5.62 3.56
CA PHE A 106 -4.31 -5.68 3.58
C PHE A 106 -3.74 -6.80 4.44
N ILE A 107 -4.60 -7.63 5.04
CA ILE A 107 -4.18 -8.82 5.79
C ILE A 107 -3.60 -9.84 4.80
N GLU A 108 -2.38 -10.26 5.06
CA GLU A 108 -1.68 -11.26 4.26
C GLU A 108 -1.91 -12.64 4.89
N GLU A 109 -2.63 -13.51 4.19
CA GLU A 109 -2.90 -14.90 4.60
C GLU A 109 -1.99 -15.82 3.78
N PRO A 110 -1.09 -16.61 4.42
CA PRO A 110 -0.23 -17.56 3.72
C PRO A 110 -1.04 -18.49 2.80
N GLY A 111 -0.56 -18.69 1.59
CA GLY A 111 -1.20 -19.54 0.59
C GLY A 111 -2.43 -18.95 -0.12
N LYS A 112 -3.07 -17.91 0.44
CA LYS A 112 -4.28 -17.29 -0.12
C LYS A 112 -4.07 -15.88 -0.64
N THR A 113 -3.05 -15.18 -0.16
CA THR A 113 -2.74 -13.82 -0.58
C THR A 113 -1.34 -13.72 -1.15
N LYS A 114 -1.13 -12.80 -2.09
CA LYS A 114 0.19 -12.49 -2.62
C LYS A 114 0.30 -11.03 -3.01
N LEU A 115 1.38 -10.40 -2.55
CA LEU A 115 1.78 -9.08 -3.00
C LEU A 115 2.59 -9.19 -4.30
N ILE A 116 2.19 -8.44 -5.34
CA ILE A 116 2.75 -8.59 -6.68
C ILE A 116 3.02 -7.22 -7.29
N GLY A 117 4.25 -7.04 -7.78
CA GLY A 117 4.59 -5.92 -8.65
C GLY A 117 4.10 -6.17 -10.07
N LEU A 118 3.39 -5.22 -10.65
CA LEU A 118 2.93 -5.31 -12.03
C LEU A 118 4.07 -5.00 -13.00
N LEU A 119 4.05 -5.68 -14.15
CA LEU A 119 4.91 -5.41 -15.29
C LEU A 119 4.19 -4.49 -16.28
N LYS A 120 4.97 -3.83 -17.18
CA LYS A 120 4.43 -2.93 -18.23
C LYS A 120 3.38 -1.97 -17.65
N VAL A 121 3.74 -1.32 -16.55
CA VAL A 121 2.86 -0.44 -15.80
C VAL A 121 2.46 0.77 -16.65
N ALA A 122 1.24 1.25 -16.46
CA ALA A 122 0.72 2.43 -17.12
C ALA A 122 1.55 3.70 -16.83
N GLU A 123 1.36 4.73 -17.62
CA GLU A 123 2.06 6.00 -17.49
C GLU A 123 1.92 6.61 -16.08
N PRO A 124 2.96 7.29 -15.56
CA PRO A 124 2.95 7.89 -14.22
C PRO A 124 1.76 8.84 -13.99
N GLN A 125 1.30 9.52 -15.05
CA GLN A 125 0.13 10.39 -14.95
C GLN A 125 -1.17 9.64 -14.61
N LYS A 126 -1.33 8.40 -15.11
CA LYS A 126 -2.48 7.54 -14.78
C LYS A 126 -2.33 6.98 -13.36
N LEU A 127 -1.10 6.60 -12.98
CA LEU A 127 -0.82 6.07 -11.65
C LEU A 127 -1.07 7.09 -10.55
N SER A 128 -0.76 8.37 -10.79
CA SER A 128 -0.96 9.44 -9.81
C SER A 128 -2.44 9.67 -9.43
N LEU A 129 -3.37 9.18 -10.23
CA LEU A 129 -4.81 9.24 -9.97
C LEU A 129 -5.31 8.11 -9.07
N LEU A 130 -4.51 7.07 -8.91
CA LEU A 130 -4.86 5.89 -8.11
C LEU A 130 -4.60 6.15 -6.62
N SER A 131 -5.24 5.37 -5.79
CA SER A 131 -5.02 5.38 -4.33
C SER A 131 -4.80 3.95 -3.82
N PRO A 132 -3.94 3.74 -2.82
CA PRO A 132 -3.86 2.46 -2.13
C PRO A 132 -5.25 2.06 -1.60
N GLY A 133 -5.56 0.76 -1.58
CA GLY A 133 -6.88 0.25 -1.20
C GLY A 133 -7.92 0.23 -2.33
N THR A 134 -7.67 0.89 -3.47
CA THR A 134 -8.59 0.83 -4.61
C THR A 134 -8.64 -0.59 -5.18
N THR A 135 -9.84 -1.13 -5.34
CA THR A 135 -10.07 -2.42 -5.99
C THR A 135 -9.74 -2.34 -7.47
N VAL A 136 -9.08 -3.37 -7.99
CA VAL A 136 -8.73 -3.53 -9.40
C VAL A 136 -9.28 -4.83 -9.95
N LEU A 137 -9.47 -4.88 -11.27
CA LEU A 137 -10.00 -6.04 -11.97
C LEU A 137 -8.88 -6.82 -12.65
N LEU A 138 -8.91 -8.15 -12.48
CA LEU A 138 -8.04 -9.10 -13.15
C LEU A 138 -8.70 -9.55 -14.45
N VAL A 139 -8.27 -8.99 -15.58
CA VAL A 139 -8.82 -9.27 -16.91
C VAL A 139 -8.01 -10.37 -17.58
N GLN A 140 -8.63 -11.52 -17.77
CA GLN A 140 -8.01 -12.67 -18.42
C GLN A 140 -7.77 -12.38 -19.91
N LYS A 141 -6.58 -12.68 -20.41
CA LYS A 141 -6.18 -12.66 -21.81
C LYS A 141 -5.69 -14.06 -22.21
N ASN A 142 -5.51 -14.28 -23.51
CA ASN A 142 -5.13 -15.61 -24.02
C ASN A 142 -3.84 -16.17 -23.39
N ARG A 143 -2.86 -15.31 -23.07
CA ARG A 143 -1.55 -15.68 -22.53
C ARG A 143 -1.17 -15.00 -21.23
N GLY A 144 -2.10 -14.32 -20.58
CA GLY A 144 -1.78 -13.60 -19.34
C GLY A 144 -2.98 -12.92 -18.70
N ILE A 145 -2.72 -12.21 -17.64
CA ILE A 145 -3.74 -11.42 -16.92
C ILE A 145 -3.32 -9.95 -16.94
N SER A 146 -4.16 -9.11 -17.52
CA SER A 146 -4.03 -7.66 -17.41
C SER A 146 -4.82 -7.14 -16.22
N VAL A 147 -4.34 -6.06 -15.63
CA VAL A 147 -4.97 -5.39 -14.50
C VAL A 147 -5.56 -4.07 -14.97
N THR A 148 -6.82 -3.83 -14.65
CA THR A 148 -7.53 -2.59 -14.98
C THR A 148 -8.20 -2.00 -13.73
N ASN A 149 -8.49 -0.71 -13.76
CA ASN A 149 -9.35 -0.10 -12.76
C ASN A 149 -10.84 -0.42 -13.04
N SER A 150 -11.74 0.04 -12.18
CA SER A 150 -13.20 -0.12 -12.35
C SER A 150 -13.74 0.54 -13.62
N ASN A 151 -13.04 1.52 -14.20
CA ASN A 151 -13.41 2.20 -15.44
C ASN A 151 -12.89 1.47 -16.69
N GLY A 152 -12.15 0.36 -16.53
CA GLY A 152 -11.53 -0.36 -17.63
C GLY A 152 -10.18 0.19 -18.08
N ASP A 153 -9.65 1.24 -17.44
CA ASP A 153 -8.32 1.77 -17.79
C ASP A 153 -7.23 0.76 -17.43
N TYR A 154 -6.32 0.54 -18.37
CA TYR A 154 -5.18 -0.35 -18.19
C TYR A 154 -4.19 0.18 -17.14
N LEU A 155 -3.78 -0.70 -16.25
CA LEU A 155 -2.82 -0.41 -15.17
C LEU A 155 -1.49 -1.15 -15.30
N GLY A 156 -1.51 -2.38 -15.83
CA GLY A 156 -0.33 -3.22 -16.00
C GLY A 156 -0.70 -4.67 -16.27
N VAL A 157 0.30 -5.55 -16.26
CA VAL A 157 0.11 -6.99 -16.41
C VAL A 157 0.78 -7.74 -15.26
N LEU A 158 0.27 -8.91 -14.92
CA LEU A 158 0.91 -9.82 -14.00
C LEU A 158 2.12 -10.50 -14.67
N PRO A 159 3.15 -10.90 -13.90
CA PRO A 159 4.22 -11.78 -14.40
C PRO A 159 3.67 -13.05 -15.05
N ASP A 160 4.34 -13.53 -16.08
CA ASP A 160 3.82 -14.62 -16.93
C ASP A 160 3.62 -15.93 -16.15
N ASP A 161 4.55 -16.29 -15.26
CA ASP A 161 4.46 -17.50 -14.43
C ASP A 161 3.21 -17.46 -13.55
N LEU A 162 2.98 -16.33 -12.88
CA LEU A 162 1.82 -16.13 -12.02
C LEU A 162 0.52 -16.07 -12.82
N SER A 163 0.55 -15.40 -13.97
CA SER A 163 -0.60 -15.33 -14.88
C SER A 163 -1.04 -16.71 -15.32
N SER A 164 -0.11 -17.55 -15.74
CA SER A 164 -0.39 -18.93 -16.19
C SER A 164 -0.97 -19.77 -15.06
N HIS A 165 -0.41 -19.64 -13.86
CA HIS A 165 -0.88 -20.33 -12.67
C HIS A 165 -2.31 -19.90 -12.30
N LEU A 166 -2.55 -18.58 -12.17
CA LEU A 166 -3.86 -18.05 -11.83
C LEU A 166 -4.92 -18.36 -12.89
N LEU A 167 -4.58 -18.28 -14.18
CA LEU A 167 -5.51 -18.66 -15.26
C LEU A 167 -6.00 -20.10 -15.12
N ARG A 168 -5.12 -21.04 -14.76
CA ARG A 168 -5.49 -22.44 -14.49
C ARG A 168 -6.48 -22.54 -13.31
N LEU A 169 -6.20 -21.85 -12.22
CA LEU A 169 -7.03 -21.85 -11.01
C LEU A 169 -8.40 -21.19 -11.26
N ILE A 170 -8.42 -20.06 -11.96
CA ILE A 170 -9.65 -19.34 -12.30
C ILE A 170 -10.53 -20.20 -13.23
N LYS A 171 -9.95 -20.84 -14.25
CA LYS A 171 -10.65 -21.79 -15.11
C LYS A 171 -11.20 -22.99 -14.33
N GLY A 172 -10.55 -23.36 -13.24
CA GLY A 172 -11.00 -24.42 -12.35
C GLY A 172 -12.05 -23.99 -11.32
N GLY A 173 -12.43 -22.71 -11.30
CA GLY A 173 -13.51 -22.18 -10.48
C GLY A 173 -13.09 -21.32 -9.29
N ASN A 174 -11.80 -21.12 -9.04
CA ASN A 174 -11.34 -20.22 -7.98
C ASN A 174 -11.67 -18.77 -8.33
N LYS A 175 -11.94 -17.93 -7.30
CA LYS A 175 -12.21 -16.51 -7.46
C LYS A 175 -11.22 -15.69 -6.64
N TYR A 176 -10.81 -14.56 -7.23
CA TYR A 176 -9.82 -13.67 -6.64
C TYR A 176 -10.32 -12.24 -6.60
N GLN A 177 -9.92 -11.52 -5.59
CA GLN A 177 -10.05 -10.08 -5.48
C GLN A 177 -8.65 -9.46 -5.47
N ALA A 178 -8.51 -8.28 -6.05
CA ALA A 178 -7.25 -7.57 -6.04
C ALA A 178 -7.45 -6.10 -5.67
N CYS A 179 -6.50 -5.55 -4.92
CA CYS A 179 -6.47 -4.13 -4.57
C CYS A 179 -5.06 -3.56 -4.71
N ILE A 180 -4.98 -2.25 -4.89
CA ILE A 180 -3.71 -1.54 -4.95
C ILE A 180 -3.10 -1.47 -3.56
N LYS A 181 -1.87 -1.98 -3.38
CA LYS A 181 -1.11 -1.90 -2.13
C LYS A 181 -0.17 -0.70 -2.10
N ASN A 182 0.60 -0.50 -3.16
CA ASN A 182 1.60 0.56 -3.22
C ASN A 182 1.73 1.13 -4.63
N ILE A 183 1.94 2.44 -4.70
CA ILE A 183 2.10 3.20 -5.94
C ILE A 183 3.37 4.02 -5.82
N LYS A 184 4.31 3.80 -6.73
CA LYS A 184 5.50 4.63 -6.92
C LYS A 184 5.51 5.15 -8.36
N ASP A 185 6.40 6.09 -8.68
CA ASP A 185 6.40 6.80 -9.96
C ASP A 185 6.34 5.90 -11.21
N LYS A 186 6.97 4.73 -11.16
CA LYS A 186 7.03 3.76 -12.27
C LYS A 186 6.67 2.34 -11.86
N THR A 187 6.24 2.13 -10.63
CA THR A 187 5.90 0.79 -10.12
C THR A 187 4.54 0.79 -9.44
N LEU A 188 3.78 -0.25 -9.68
CA LEU A 188 2.48 -0.48 -9.08
C LEU A 188 2.46 -1.87 -8.50
N SER A 189 2.18 -1.97 -7.21
CA SER A 189 2.03 -3.26 -6.53
C SER A 189 0.59 -3.45 -6.09
N ILE A 190 0.07 -4.63 -6.34
CA ILE A 190 -1.28 -5.04 -5.96
C ILE A 190 -1.20 -6.22 -5.01
N LEU A 191 -2.16 -6.31 -4.10
CA LEU A 191 -2.41 -7.48 -3.29
C LEU A 191 -3.55 -8.27 -3.96
N ILE A 192 -3.29 -9.54 -4.28
CA ILE A 192 -4.31 -10.48 -4.78
C ILE A 192 -4.67 -11.40 -3.64
N ARG A 193 -5.97 -11.61 -3.42
CA ARG A 193 -6.53 -12.52 -2.41
C ARG A 193 -7.46 -13.52 -3.07
N GLU A 194 -7.33 -14.80 -2.72
CA GLU A 194 -8.33 -15.82 -3.00
C GLU A 194 -9.56 -15.58 -2.12
N ILE A 195 -10.73 -15.36 -2.74
CA ILE A 195 -12.00 -15.19 -2.05
C ILE A 195 -12.88 -16.45 -2.10
N PHE A 196 -12.56 -17.35 -3.02
CA PHE A 196 -13.23 -18.64 -3.15
C PHE A 196 -12.29 -19.66 -3.75
N CYS A 197 -12.16 -20.83 -3.10
CA CYS A 197 -11.42 -21.98 -3.57
C CYS A 197 -12.41 -23.06 -4.02
N SER A 198 -12.29 -23.52 -5.25
CA SER A 198 -13.15 -24.60 -5.76
C SER A 198 -12.74 -25.95 -5.15
N ALA A 199 -13.69 -26.88 -5.05
CA ALA A 199 -13.46 -28.23 -4.51
C ALA A 199 -12.29 -28.96 -5.23
N LYS A 200 -12.06 -28.65 -6.51
CA LYS A 200 -10.99 -29.20 -7.32
C LYS A 200 -9.59 -28.87 -6.80
N PHE A 201 -9.43 -27.72 -6.11
CA PHE A 201 -8.13 -27.22 -5.63
C PHE A 201 -8.06 -27.09 -4.11
N LYS A 202 -8.98 -27.72 -3.37
CA LYS A 202 -9.11 -27.59 -1.91
C LYS A 202 -7.80 -27.82 -1.13
N ASN A 203 -6.92 -28.67 -1.64
CA ASN A 203 -5.64 -29.02 -1.01
C ASN A 203 -4.44 -28.34 -1.69
N GLN A 204 -4.68 -27.41 -2.60
CA GLN A 204 -3.63 -26.70 -3.32
C GLN A 204 -3.73 -25.21 -2.99
N PRO A 205 -2.74 -24.62 -2.29
CA PRO A 205 -2.73 -23.18 -2.03
C PRO A 205 -2.60 -22.43 -3.36
N SER A 206 -3.30 -21.30 -3.47
CA SER A 206 -3.24 -20.44 -4.66
C SER A 206 -1.88 -19.79 -4.84
N PHE A 207 -1.16 -19.56 -3.75
CA PHE A 207 0.15 -18.95 -3.76
C PHE A 207 1.11 -19.78 -2.90
N LEU A 208 2.25 -20.14 -3.48
CA LEU A 208 3.33 -20.77 -2.73
C LEU A 208 4.12 -19.65 -2.03
N ASP A 209 4.27 -19.76 -0.72
CA ASP A 209 5.16 -18.89 0.02
C ASP A 209 6.60 -19.36 -0.20
N HIS A 210 7.41 -18.51 -0.79
CA HIS A 210 8.86 -18.74 -0.88
C HIS A 210 9.57 -18.70 0.49
N LEU A 211 8.84 -18.39 1.56
CA LEU A 211 9.37 -18.39 2.93
C LEU A 211 9.79 -19.77 3.42
N SER A 212 9.19 -20.84 2.89
CA SER A 212 9.57 -22.21 3.27
C SER A 212 10.94 -22.64 2.70
N ALA A 213 11.39 -22.05 1.58
CA ALA A 213 12.68 -22.40 0.99
C ALA A 213 13.86 -21.77 1.76
N ASN A 214 13.66 -20.59 2.33
CA ASN A 214 14.72 -19.92 3.09
C ASN A 214 14.83 -20.40 4.55
N GLN A 215 13.75 -20.96 5.11
CA GLN A 215 13.81 -21.53 6.47
C GLN A 215 14.52 -22.89 6.49
N THR A 216 14.49 -23.67 5.40
CA THR A 216 15.22 -24.94 5.30
C THR A 216 16.72 -24.75 5.18
N TYR A 217 17.21 -23.60 4.71
CA TYR A 217 18.65 -23.31 4.64
C TYR A 217 19.19 -22.64 5.92
N SER A 218 18.33 -22.06 6.77
CA SER A 218 18.76 -21.46 8.03
C SER A 218 18.90 -22.45 9.20
N SER A 219 18.26 -23.63 9.10
CA SER A 219 18.30 -24.62 10.19
C SER A 219 19.53 -25.53 10.15
N ASN A 220 20.36 -25.46 9.11
CA ASN A 220 21.55 -26.29 9.00
C ASN A 220 22.86 -25.61 9.43
N ASN A 221 22.82 -24.38 9.93
CA ASN A 221 24.03 -23.66 10.40
C ASN A 221 23.94 -23.24 11.87
N ILE A 222 23.26 -24.01 12.70
CA ILE A 222 23.52 -23.95 14.15
C ILE A 222 24.69 -24.89 14.39
N ILE A 223 25.91 -24.40 14.19
CA ILE A 223 27.11 -24.98 14.79
C ILE A 223 26.96 -24.70 16.28
N ILE A 224 26.58 -25.71 17.05
CA ILE A 224 26.72 -25.70 18.50
C ILE A 224 28.21 -25.77 18.73
N GLN A 225 28.85 -24.62 18.98
CA GLN A 225 30.14 -24.61 19.66
C GLN A 225 29.87 -25.02 21.11
N ASN A 226 30.13 -26.29 21.41
CA ASN A 226 30.34 -26.73 22.75
C ASN A 226 31.68 -26.17 23.23
N ASP A 227 31.62 -25.10 24.01
CA ASP A 227 32.74 -24.68 24.82
C ASP A 227 32.93 -25.73 25.94
N ASN A 228 33.74 -26.72 25.65
CA ASN A 228 34.38 -27.52 26.67
C ASN A 228 35.70 -26.81 27.01
N GLU A 229 35.69 -26.15 28.17
CA GLU A 229 36.91 -25.80 28.86
C GLU A 229 37.61 -27.14 29.21
N GLU A 230 38.74 -27.39 28.59
CA GLU A 230 39.75 -28.32 29.07
C GLU A 230 41.11 -27.63 29.19
N ASP A 231 41.57 -27.66 30.43
CA ASP A 231 42.80 -27.21 31.00
C ASP A 231 44.03 -27.32 30.09
N ILE A 232 44.70 -26.19 29.91
CA ILE A 232 46.10 -26.15 29.41
C ILE A 232 47.01 -26.36 30.59
N ILE A 233 47.52 -27.58 30.73
CA ILE A 233 48.67 -27.89 31.60
C ILE A 233 49.94 -27.45 30.85
N PHE A 234 50.63 -26.48 31.44
CA PHE A 234 51.99 -26.11 31.08
C PHE A 234 52.91 -27.24 31.52
N SER A 235 53.69 -27.81 30.63
CA SER A 235 54.91 -28.54 30.92
C SER A 235 56.08 -27.78 30.26
N GLU A 236 56.81 -27.11 31.11
CA GLU A 236 58.22 -26.76 30.85
C GLU A 236 59.02 -28.05 30.87
N ASP A 237 59.87 -28.25 29.91
CA ASP A 237 61.15 -29.00 29.98
C ASP A 237 62.03 -28.54 28.81
N GLU A 238 62.95 -27.74 29.09
CA GLU A 238 64.40 -27.86 29.20
C GLU A 238 65.13 -28.65 28.11
N GLU A 239 66.01 -27.90 27.49
CA GLU A 239 67.43 -28.13 27.24
C GLU A 239 67.95 -29.02 26.12
N SER A 240 68.87 -28.32 25.48
CA SER A 240 70.26 -28.72 25.15
C SER A 240 70.57 -29.43 23.81
N SER A 241 71.37 -28.76 23.17
CA SER A 241 72.65 -29.03 22.46
C SER A 241 72.63 -28.52 21.04
#